data_afb916536b59e89bd8d2c5bf06f921f0
#
_entry.id   afb916536b59e89bd8d2c5bf06f921f0
#
_cell.length_a   1.000
_cell.length_b   1.000
_cell.length_c   1.000
_cell.angle_alpha   90.00
_cell.angle_beta   90.00
_cell.angle_gamma   90.00
#
_symmetry.space_group_name_H-M   'P 1'
#
loop_
_entity.id
_entity.type
_entity.pdbx_description
1 polymer ?
#
loop_
_entity_poly.entity_id
_entity_poly.type
_entity_poly.pdbx_seq_one_letter_code
_entity_poly.pdbx_strand_id
1 'polypeptide(L)'
;MSIVNIKGLINSSFRGNVYIVQGEEILCESVTGFADLANEIPNALETKFASASAGKVFVAVGILQLIEQGEIRFDDILGKLLDIELHSIDTDVTVEQLLNHTSGVPDYFDESVMKEYEKLWVDFPNYKIRHNSDLLPLFITKQMMYPKGEKFQYNNSGYVLLAMIIEKISGMDFDQYLKKYIFDVCDMQSTGYYELDKLPSKCASNYIYCADTNDFRTNIYSVDAKGTGAGGAFITVKDIVKFWNGLLDNKLISQGLISKMFSKQSVDGTDEEEGYYGYGVWVIDNPEGKDYAYFQGCDPGVSFISEYNPNNGIISVMVSNYGDNVCKEMRKVRKELY
;
A
#
# COMPACT_ATOMS: atom_id res chain seq x y z
N MET A 1 15.72 23.08 21.52
CA MET A 1 15.22 22.94 20.16
C MET A 1 13.90 23.67 20.05
N SER A 2 13.72 24.54 19.05
CA SER A 2 12.42 25.19 18.82
C SER A 2 11.43 24.08 18.44
N ILE A 3 10.28 24.02 19.13
CA ILE A 3 9.19 23.08 18.78
C ILE A 3 8.75 23.49 17.37
N VAL A 4 9.08 22.64 16.38
CA VAL A 4 8.63 22.86 15.00
C VAL A 4 7.10 22.73 15.00
N ASN A 5 6.41 23.76 14.54
CA ASN A 5 4.96 23.71 14.41
C ASN A 5 4.58 22.93 13.14
N ILE A 6 4.68 21.59 13.21
CA ILE A 6 4.41 20.69 12.09
C ILE A 6 3.00 20.91 11.50
N LYS A 7 2.01 21.16 12.37
CA LYS A 7 0.64 21.45 11.94
C LYS A 7 0.55 22.69 11.05
N GLY A 8 1.42 23.67 11.26
CA GLY A 8 1.50 24.89 10.44
C GLY A 8 2.13 24.66 9.06
N LEU A 9 2.83 23.54 8.84
CA LEU A 9 3.41 23.19 7.55
C LEU A 9 2.38 22.58 6.59
N ILE A 10 1.34 21.95 7.14
CA ILE A 10 0.30 21.26 6.36
C ILE A 10 -0.64 22.33 5.78
N ASN A 11 -1.02 22.15 4.53
CA ASN A 11 -1.95 23.04 3.86
C ASN A 11 -3.27 23.13 4.66
N SER A 12 -3.76 24.33 4.90
CA SER A 12 -5.01 24.57 5.62
C SER A 12 -6.25 23.99 4.93
N SER A 13 -6.17 23.70 3.63
CA SER A 13 -7.23 23.03 2.86
C SER A 13 -7.10 21.51 2.85
N PHE A 14 -6.09 20.92 3.48
CA PHE A 14 -5.91 19.47 3.57
C PHE A 14 -7.07 18.84 4.33
N ARG A 15 -7.59 17.72 3.81
CA ARG A 15 -8.71 16.95 4.38
C ARG A 15 -8.28 15.51 4.58
N GLY A 16 -8.29 15.08 5.83
CA GLY A 16 -7.82 13.75 6.23
C GLY A 16 -7.15 13.79 7.59
N ASN A 17 -6.36 12.78 7.87
CA ASN A 17 -5.65 12.64 9.14
C ASN A 17 -4.14 12.71 8.93
N VAL A 18 -3.46 13.39 9.86
CA VAL A 18 -2.00 13.41 10.00
C VAL A 18 -1.65 12.97 11.40
N TYR A 19 -0.75 11.99 11.52
CA TYR A 19 -0.30 11.48 12.79
C TYR A 19 1.21 11.22 12.72
N ILE A 20 2.00 11.92 13.53
CA ILE A 20 3.45 11.85 13.53
C ILE A 20 3.92 11.61 14.96
N VAL A 21 4.73 10.60 15.16
CA VAL A 21 5.22 10.21 16.48
C VAL A 21 6.72 9.94 16.47
N GLN A 22 7.34 10.11 17.65
CA GLN A 22 8.70 9.69 17.95
C GLN A 22 8.69 8.86 19.24
N GLY A 23 8.81 7.54 19.12
CA GLY A 23 8.54 6.64 20.23
C GLY A 23 7.11 6.80 20.74
N GLU A 24 6.95 7.18 22.03
CA GLU A 24 5.65 7.44 22.65
C GLU A 24 5.19 8.90 22.52
N GLU A 25 6.05 9.81 22.07
CA GLU A 25 5.75 11.22 21.91
C GLU A 25 4.96 11.49 20.64
N ILE A 26 3.83 12.19 20.74
CA ILE A 26 3.05 12.67 19.61
C ILE A 26 3.58 14.05 19.19
N LEU A 27 4.25 14.09 18.03
CA LEU A 27 4.78 15.34 17.47
C LEU A 27 3.73 16.12 16.70
N CYS A 28 2.77 15.42 16.06
CA CYS A 28 1.66 16.05 15.36
C CYS A 28 0.43 15.14 15.34
N GLU A 29 -0.72 15.73 15.66
CA GLU A 29 -2.03 15.13 15.46
C GLU A 29 -2.93 16.17 14.80
N SER A 30 -3.44 15.87 13.61
CA SER A 30 -4.36 16.73 12.88
C SER A 30 -5.44 15.88 12.21
N VAL A 31 -6.68 16.32 12.40
CA VAL A 31 -7.87 15.67 11.83
C VAL A 31 -8.71 16.75 11.18
N THR A 32 -9.04 16.59 9.89
CA THR A 32 -9.77 17.58 9.10
C THR A 32 -10.69 16.92 8.07
N GLY A 33 -11.73 17.62 7.63
CA GLY A 33 -12.69 17.12 6.65
C GLY A 33 -13.71 16.16 7.25
N PHE A 34 -14.49 15.53 6.37
CA PHE A 34 -15.60 14.65 6.71
C PHE A 34 -15.33 13.20 6.27
N ALA A 35 -15.62 12.25 7.14
CA ALA A 35 -15.68 10.84 6.81
C ALA A 35 -16.90 10.51 5.95
N ASP A 36 -18.01 11.21 6.19
CA ASP A 36 -19.23 11.17 5.39
C ASP A 36 -19.71 12.60 5.15
N LEU A 37 -19.49 13.08 3.93
CA LEU A 37 -19.80 14.45 3.54
C LEU A 37 -21.32 14.69 3.51
N ALA A 38 -22.09 13.70 3.03
CA ALA A 38 -23.53 13.86 2.89
C ALA A 38 -24.26 13.95 4.25
N ASN A 39 -23.72 13.25 5.26
CA ASN A 39 -24.27 13.25 6.63
C ASN A 39 -23.49 14.19 7.57
N GLU A 40 -22.53 14.97 7.05
CA GLU A 40 -21.68 15.89 7.81
C GLU A 40 -20.96 15.21 9.00
N ILE A 41 -20.58 13.92 8.85
CA ILE A 41 -19.84 13.19 9.87
C ILE A 41 -18.36 13.53 9.73
N PRO A 42 -17.74 14.22 10.71
CA PRO A 42 -16.34 14.61 10.60
C PRO A 42 -15.40 13.39 10.67
N ASN A 43 -14.21 13.54 10.11
CA ASN A 43 -13.12 12.59 10.37
C ASN A 43 -12.78 12.59 11.87
N ALA A 44 -12.28 11.46 12.35
CA ALA A 44 -11.76 11.27 13.70
C ALA A 44 -10.47 10.45 13.63
N LEU A 45 -9.71 10.36 14.73
CA LEU A 45 -8.50 9.50 14.76
C LEU A 45 -8.81 8.02 14.53
N GLU A 46 -10.00 7.59 14.89
CA GLU A 46 -10.50 6.23 14.71
C GLU A 46 -11.16 6.01 13.34
N THR A 47 -11.20 7.02 12.49
CA THR A 47 -11.70 6.87 11.12
C THR A 47 -10.79 5.91 10.36
N LYS A 48 -11.42 4.92 9.71
CA LYS A 48 -10.76 3.94 8.86
C LYS A 48 -10.74 4.47 7.43
N PHE A 49 -9.58 4.64 6.89
CA PHE A 49 -9.36 5.14 5.54
C PHE A 49 -8.89 4.04 4.62
N ALA A 50 -9.32 4.03 3.38
CA ALA A 50 -8.71 3.21 2.35
C ALA A 50 -7.24 3.64 2.14
N SER A 51 -6.34 2.66 1.94
CA SER A 51 -4.90 2.88 1.82
C SER A 51 -4.37 2.73 0.40
N ALA A 52 -5.24 2.38 -0.56
CA ALA A 52 -4.84 2.09 -1.94
C ALA A 52 -3.63 1.12 -1.99
N SER A 53 -2.67 1.36 -2.87
CA SER A 53 -1.46 0.54 -3.05
C SER A 53 -0.58 0.38 -1.82
N ALA A 54 -0.76 1.20 -0.76
CA ALA A 54 -0.02 1.04 0.49
C ALA A 54 -0.25 -0.34 1.15
N GLY A 55 -1.37 -1.01 0.84
CA GLY A 55 -1.64 -2.39 1.28
C GLY A 55 -0.62 -3.43 0.80
N LYS A 56 0.18 -3.13 -0.22
CA LYS A 56 1.26 -4.02 -0.71
C LYS A 56 2.31 -4.35 0.36
N VAL A 57 2.53 -3.44 1.31
CA VAL A 57 3.48 -3.70 2.41
C VAL A 57 3.05 -4.90 3.25
N PHE A 58 1.75 -5.09 3.47
CA PHE A 58 1.24 -6.23 4.23
C PHE A 58 1.40 -7.55 3.45
N VAL A 59 1.20 -7.50 2.12
CA VAL A 59 1.46 -8.67 1.25
C VAL A 59 2.94 -9.06 1.30
N ALA A 60 3.84 -8.08 1.17
CA ALA A 60 5.28 -8.33 1.24
C ALA A 60 5.67 -8.96 2.58
N VAL A 61 5.18 -8.43 3.71
CA VAL A 61 5.43 -9.03 5.04
C VAL A 61 4.86 -10.45 5.11
N GLY A 62 3.65 -10.71 4.58
CA GLY A 62 3.07 -12.06 4.55
C GLY A 62 3.93 -13.06 3.76
N ILE A 63 4.47 -12.67 2.62
CA ILE A 63 5.42 -13.48 1.83
C ILE A 63 6.72 -13.71 2.60
N LEU A 64 7.27 -12.67 3.23
CA LEU A 64 8.49 -12.78 4.03
C LEU A 64 8.30 -13.70 5.24
N GLN A 65 7.12 -13.73 5.86
CA GLN A 65 6.77 -14.69 6.92
C GLN A 65 6.80 -16.13 6.41
N LEU A 66 6.24 -16.39 5.22
CA LEU A 66 6.27 -17.72 4.61
C LEU A 66 7.71 -18.14 4.24
N ILE A 67 8.55 -17.20 3.81
CA ILE A 67 9.98 -17.46 3.54
C ILE A 67 10.71 -17.76 4.85
N GLU A 68 10.46 -17.04 5.92
CA GLU A 68 11.09 -17.28 7.22
C GLU A 68 10.72 -18.62 7.82
N GLN A 69 9.48 -19.07 7.59
CA GLN A 69 8.98 -20.38 8.00
C GLN A 69 9.53 -21.53 7.13
N GLY A 70 10.20 -21.21 6.01
CA GLY A 70 10.74 -22.19 5.07
C GLY A 70 9.68 -22.83 4.16
N GLU A 71 8.47 -22.28 4.10
CA GLU A 71 7.38 -22.76 3.26
C GLU A 71 7.62 -22.44 1.79
N ILE A 72 8.24 -21.29 1.51
CA ILE A 72 8.66 -20.84 0.17
C ILE A 72 10.04 -20.18 0.24
N ARG A 73 10.64 -19.95 -0.93
CA ARG A 73 11.94 -19.29 -1.08
C ARG A 73 11.83 -18.11 -2.03
N PHE A 74 12.80 -17.18 -1.96
CA PHE A 74 12.90 -16.06 -2.88
C PHE A 74 13.03 -16.49 -4.35
N ASP A 75 13.74 -17.60 -4.59
CA ASP A 75 14.01 -18.18 -5.91
C ASP A 75 12.95 -19.21 -6.37
N ASP A 76 11.91 -19.45 -5.61
CA ASP A 76 10.79 -20.28 -6.04
C ASP A 76 10.01 -19.59 -7.17
N ILE A 77 9.55 -20.40 -8.12
CA ILE A 77 8.95 -19.93 -9.39
C ILE A 77 7.43 -20.07 -9.39
N LEU A 78 6.75 -19.14 -10.08
CA LEU A 78 5.28 -19.11 -10.20
C LEU A 78 4.69 -20.44 -10.64
N GLY A 79 5.29 -21.07 -11.66
CA GLY A 79 4.78 -22.32 -12.22
C GLY A 79 4.80 -23.52 -11.25
N LYS A 80 5.49 -23.41 -10.10
CA LYS A 80 5.47 -24.40 -9.02
C LYS A 80 4.57 -24.01 -7.86
N LEU A 81 4.36 -22.71 -7.65
CA LEU A 81 3.62 -22.19 -6.50
C LEU A 81 2.11 -22.05 -6.76
N LEU A 82 1.71 -21.79 -8.01
CA LEU A 82 0.31 -21.57 -8.35
C LEU A 82 -0.20 -22.65 -9.31
N ASP A 83 -1.31 -23.31 -8.94
CA ASP A 83 -2.02 -24.30 -9.76
C ASP A 83 -3.02 -23.60 -10.71
N ILE A 84 -2.55 -22.63 -11.50
CA ILE A 84 -3.36 -21.93 -12.50
C ILE A 84 -2.69 -21.98 -13.86
N GLU A 85 -3.48 -21.88 -14.93
CA GLU A 85 -2.92 -21.76 -16.27
C GLU A 85 -2.35 -20.34 -16.46
N LEU A 86 -1.03 -20.24 -16.56
CA LEU A 86 -0.31 -18.95 -16.66
C LEU A 86 -0.29 -18.38 -18.08
N HIS A 87 -0.81 -19.10 -19.08
CA HIS A 87 -0.87 -18.69 -20.49
C HIS A 87 0.47 -18.16 -21.02
N SER A 88 0.56 -16.85 -21.27
CA SER A 88 1.76 -16.22 -21.81
C SER A 88 2.71 -15.69 -20.72
N ILE A 89 2.37 -15.85 -19.44
CA ILE A 89 3.25 -15.45 -18.33
C ILE A 89 4.36 -16.49 -18.19
N ASP A 90 5.61 -16.01 -18.11
CA ASP A 90 6.77 -16.87 -17.90
C ASP A 90 6.66 -17.61 -16.55
N THR A 91 6.59 -18.94 -16.60
CA THR A 91 6.43 -19.79 -15.41
C THR A 91 7.61 -19.73 -14.45
N ASP A 92 8.78 -19.29 -14.94
CA ASP A 92 10.02 -19.17 -14.16
C ASP A 92 10.20 -17.79 -13.49
N VAL A 93 9.19 -16.93 -13.51
CA VAL A 93 9.18 -15.71 -12.68
C VAL A 93 9.26 -16.09 -11.21
N THR A 94 10.19 -15.49 -10.48
CA THR A 94 10.43 -15.81 -9.06
C THR A 94 9.62 -14.94 -8.10
N VAL A 95 9.47 -15.41 -6.86
CA VAL A 95 8.87 -14.65 -5.76
C VAL A 95 9.58 -13.31 -5.56
N GLU A 96 10.92 -13.29 -5.61
CA GLU A 96 11.72 -12.07 -5.47
C GLU A 96 11.42 -11.05 -6.56
N GLN A 97 11.31 -11.50 -7.82
CA GLN A 97 11.00 -10.64 -8.95
C GLN A 97 9.60 -10.02 -8.87
N LEU A 98 8.64 -10.72 -8.25
CA LEU A 98 7.32 -10.14 -7.96
C LEU A 98 7.40 -9.10 -6.83
N LEU A 99 8.13 -9.39 -5.74
CA LEU A 99 8.28 -8.52 -4.58
C LEU A 99 8.92 -7.18 -4.93
N ASN A 100 9.92 -7.18 -5.83
CA ASN A 100 10.71 -6.00 -6.19
C ASN A 100 10.36 -5.37 -7.54
N HIS A 101 9.22 -5.79 -8.14
CA HIS A 101 8.70 -5.26 -9.40
C HIS A 101 9.61 -5.44 -10.62
N THR A 102 10.40 -6.52 -10.67
CA THR A 102 11.24 -6.86 -11.83
C THR A 102 10.75 -8.06 -12.63
N SER A 103 9.53 -8.52 -12.35
CA SER A 103 8.99 -9.75 -12.93
C SER A 103 8.67 -9.67 -14.43
N GLY A 104 8.31 -8.49 -14.94
CA GLY A 104 7.83 -8.32 -16.32
C GLY A 104 6.45 -8.92 -16.59
N VAL A 105 5.74 -9.44 -15.58
CA VAL A 105 4.36 -9.94 -15.76
C VAL A 105 3.44 -8.81 -16.26
N PRO A 106 2.44 -9.12 -17.11
CA PRO A 106 1.55 -8.10 -17.62
C PRO A 106 0.75 -7.47 -16.49
N ASP A 107 0.67 -6.14 -16.46
CA ASP A 107 -0.13 -5.45 -15.46
C ASP A 107 -1.57 -5.24 -15.94
N TYR A 108 -2.53 -5.39 -15.02
CA TYR A 108 -3.92 -5.05 -15.30
C TYR A 108 -4.13 -3.53 -15.32
N PHE A 109 -3.31 -2.79 -14.56
CA PHE A 109 -3.26 -1.33 -14.56
C PHE A 109 -1.80 -0.86 -14.63
N ASP A 110 -1.28 -0.74 -15.84
CA ASP A 110 0.08 -0.22 -16.09
C ASP A 110 0.08 1.31 -15.97
N GLU A 111 0.54 1.83 -14.84
CA GLU A 111 0.57 3.27 -14.53
C GLU A 111 1.46 4.07 -15.49
N SER A 112 2.39 3.43 -16.22
CA SER A 112 3.23 4.10 -17.20
C SER A 112 2.44 4.58 -18.43
N VAL A 113 1.36 3.88 -18.78
CA VAL A 113 0.52 4.14 -19.95
C VAL A 113 -0.93 4.45 -19.63
N MET A 114 -1.47 3.90 -18.53
CA MET A 114 -2.85 4.13 -18.07
C MET A 114 -2.87 5.22 -17.00
N LYS A 115 -3.70 6.24 -17.18
CA LYS A 115 -3.77 7.39 -16.27
C LYS A 115 -5.02 7.43 -15.40
N GLU A 116 -6.05 6.68 -15.78
CA GLU A 116 -7.37 6.72 -15.13
C GLU A 116 -7.78 5.31 -14.71
N TYR A 117 -7.66 5.01 -13.43
CA TYR A 117 -7.98 3.69 -12.87
C TYR A 117 -9.45 3.30 -13.11
N GLU A 118 -10.35 4.26 -13.03
CA GLU A 118 -11.80 4.04 -13.25
C GLU A 118 -12.15 3.55 -14.67
N LYS A 119 -11.27 3.74 -15.66
CA LYS A 119 -11.47 3.21 -17.02
C LYS A 119 -11.42 1.69 -17.11
N LEU A 120 -10.78 1.02 -16.16
CA LEU A 120 -10.81 -0.45 -16.04
C LEU A 120 -12.24 -0.99 -15.92
N TRP A 121 -13.10 -0.22 -15.26
CA TRP A 121 -14.42 -0.67 -14.84
C TRP A 121 -15.52 -0.37 -15.88
N VAL A 122 -15.19 0.23 -17.01
CA VAL A 122 -16.13 0.47 -18.11
C VAL A 122 -16.57 -0.86 -18.72
N ASP A 123 -15.63 -1.75 -19.02
CA ASP A 123 -15.89 -3.03 -19.65
C ASP A 123 -15.87 -4.21 -18.67
N PHE A 124 -15.33 -4.01 -17.46
CA PHE A 124 -15.22 -5.03 -16.42
C PHE A 124 -15.83 -4.52 -15.11
N PRO A 125 -17.00 -5.03 -14.69
CA PRO A 125 -17.71 -4.49 -13.53
C PRO A 125 -16.93 -4.62 -12.22
N ASN A 126 -16.60 -3.51 -11.59
CA ASN A 126 -15.82 -3.46 -10.35
C ASN A 126 -16.44 -4.25 -9.19
N TYR A 127 -17.77 -4.35 -9.14
CA TYR A 127 -18.48 -5.10 -8.09
C TYR A 127 -18.18 -6.61 -8.10
N LYS A 128 -17.58 -7.14 -9.19
CA LYS A 128 -17.14 -8.54 -9.28
C LYS A 128 -15.81 -8.78 -8.59
N ILE A 129 -15.00 -7.74 -8.33
CA ILE A 129 -13.69 -7.90 -7.73
C ILE A 129 -13.83 -8.00 -6.22
N ARG A 130 -13.77 -9.22 -5.69
CA ARG A 130 -13.86 -9.55 -4.25
C ARG A 130 -12.75 -10.48 -3.79
N HIS A 131 -12.08 -11.16 -4.73
CA HIS A 131 -10.96 -12.07 -4.51
C HIS A 131 -9.80 -11.73 -5.46
N ASN A 132 -8.59 -12.12 -5.10
CA ASN A 132 -7.41 -11.93 -5.96
C ASN A 132 -7.60 -12.53 -7.35
N SER A 133 -8.17 -13.73 -7.41
CA SER A 133 -8.44 -14.44 -8.67
C SER A 133 -9.41 -13.72 -9.61
N ASP A 134 -10.26 -12.82 -9.11
CA ASP A 134 -11.21 -12.07 -9.93
C ASP A 134 -10.51 -11.07 -10.87
N LEU A 135 -9.26 -10.68 -10.56
CA LEU A 135 -8.44 -9.81 -11.39
C LEU A 135 -7.70 -10.55 -12.52
N LEU A 136 -7.56 -11.88 -12.44
CA LEU A 136 -6.85 -12.68 -13.44
C LEU A 136 -7.31 -12.41 -14.88
N PRO A 137 -8.62 -12.34 -15.20
CA PRO A 137 -9.08 -12.08 -16.58
C PRO A 137 -8.54 -10.78 -17.19
N LEU A 138 -8.13 -9.81 -16.36
CA LEU A 138 -7.62 -8.53 -16.84
C LEU A 138 -6.17 -8.59 -17.31
N PHE A 139 -5.40 -9.64 -16.96
CA PHE A 139 -3.98 -9.69 -17.31
C PHE A 139 -3.44 -11.08 -17.70
N ILE A 140 -4.04 -12.19 -17.25
CA ILE A 140 -3.44 -13.52 -17.34
C ILE A 140 -3.14 -13.99 -18.78
N THR A 141 -3.87 -13.49 -19.77
CA THR A 141 -3.69 -13.84 -21.20
C THR A 141 -2.83 -12.83 -21.97
N LYS A 142 -2.44 -11.72 -21.33
CA LYS A 142 -1.57 -10.72 -21.96
C LYS A 142 -0.14 -11.23 -22.06
N GLN A 143 0.63 -10.70 -23.01
CA GLN A 143 2.05 -11.01 -23.17
C GLN A 143 2.86 -10.38 -22.04
N MET A 144 4.01 -10.98 -21.70
CA MET A 144 4.99 -10.37 -20.80
C MET A 144 5.33 -8.95 -21.29
N MET A 145 5.44 -8.00 -20.37
CA MET A 145 5.79 -6.61 -20.69
C MET A 145 7.26 -6.49 -21.14
N TYR A 146 8.13 -7.30 -20.54
CA TYR A 146 9.56 -7.43 -20.83
C TYR A 146 10.06 -8.75 -20.21
N PRO A 147 11.28 -9.23 -20.57
CA PRO A 147 11.87 -10.39 -19.95
C PRO A 147 12.04 -10.21 -18.43
N LYS A 148 11.73 -11.25 -17.65
CA LYS A 148 11.90 -11.23 -16.19
C LYS A 148 13.32 -10.80 -15.78
N GLY A 149 13.41 -9.93 -14.78
CA GLY A 149 14.67 -9.43 -14.24
C GLY A 149 15.35 -8.33 -15.07
N GLU A 150 14.77 -7.92 -16.21
CA GLU A 150 15.41 -6.95 -17.11
C GLU A 150 15.44 -5.54 -16.53
N LYS A 151 14.34 -5.11 -15.91
CA LYS A 151 14.18 -3.76 -15.34
C LYS A 151 13.16 -3.72 -14.24
N PHE A 152 13.15 -2.62 -13.50
CA PHE A 152 12.06 -2.24 -12.62
C PHE A 152 10.89 -1.67 -13.42
N GLN A 153 9.69 -2.10 -13.11
CA GLN A 153 8.44 -1.43 -13.47
C GLN A 153 7.37 -1.80 -12.46
N TYR A 154 6.86 -0.79 -11.75
CA TYR A 154 5.82 -0.98 -10.74
C TYR A 154 4.67 -1.79 -11.32
N ASN A 155 4.18 -2.81 -10.58
CA ASN A 155 3.29 -3.81 -11.12
C ASN A 155 2.27 -4.28 -10.08
N ASN A 156 0.99 -4.03 -10.36
CA ASN A 156 -0.12 -4.40 -9.49
C ASN A 156 -0.43 -5.90 -9.57
N SER A 157 -0.41 -6.46 -10.80
CA SER A 157 -0.68 -7.89 -11.02
C SER A 157 0.31 -8.80 -10.29
N GLY A 158 1.58 -8.39 -10.19
CA GLY A 158 2.59 -9.12 -9.43
C GLY A 158 2.21 -9.28 -7.96
N TYR A 159 1.62 -8.28 -7.34
CA TYR A 159 1.18 -8.34 -5.95
C TYR A 159 -0.14 -9.12 -5.79
N VAL A 160 -1.00 -9.13 -6.80
CA VAL A 160 -2.15 -10.06 -6.85
C VAL A 160 -1.65 -11.51 -6.84
N LEU A 161 -0.64 -11.84 -7.66
CA LEU A 161 -0.05 -13.19 -7.69
C LEU A 161 0.62 -13.55 -6.35
N LEU A 162 1.33 -12.61 -5.69
CA LEU A 162 1.89 -12.82 -4.35
C LEU A 162 0.79 -13.12 -3.31
N ALA A 163 -0.33 -12.40 -3.34
CA ALA A 163 -1.46 -12.68 -2.46
C ALA A 163 -2.06 -14.07 -2.72
N MET A 164 -2.18 -14.48 -3.99
CA MET A 164 -2.61 -15.85 -4.35
C MET A 164 -1.62 -16.92 -3.89
N ILE A 165 -0.32 -16.62 -3.85
CA ILE A 165 0.69 -17.51 -3.24
C ILE A 165 0.45 -17.65 -1.73
N ILE A 166 0.15 -16.55 -1.02
CA ILE A 166 -0.22 -16.59 0.40
C ILE A 166 -1.43 -17.51 0.59
N GLU A 167 -2.49 -17.34 -0.21
CA GLU A 167 -3.70 -18.18 -0.14
C GLU A 167 -3.38 -19.67 -0.38
N LYS A 168 -2.60 -19.97 -1.42
CA LYS A 168 -2.24 -21.34 -1.78
C LYS A 168 -1.43 -22.05 -0.71
N ILE A 169 -0.41 -21.38 -0.17
CA ILE A 169 0.52 -21.98 0.79
C ILE A 169 -0.11 -22.10 2.17
N SER A 170 -0.83 -21.07 2.62
CA SER A 170 -1.44 -21.04 3.95
C SER A 170 -2.76 -21.82 4.04
N GLY A 171 -3.45 -22.04 2.92
CA GLY A 171 -4.81 -22.59 2.89
C GLY A 171 -5.86 -21.64 3.47
N MET A 172 -5.56 -20.36 3.60
CA MET A 172 -6.45 -19.33 4.15
C MET A 172 -6.75 -18.28 3.08
N ASP A 173 -7.90 -17.62 3.19
CA ASP A 173 -8.13 -16.41 2.41
C ASP A 173 -7.05 -15.37 2.76
N PHE A 174 -6.60 -14.62 1.78
CA PHE A 174 -5.53 -13.63 1.90
C PHE A 174 -5.75 -12.64 3.05
N ASP A 175 -6.93 -12.03 3.13
CA ASP A 175 -7.27 -11.06 4.16
C ASP A 175 -7.34 -11.68 5.57
N GLN A 176 -7.75 -12.94 5.68
CA GLN A 176 -7.73 -13.69 6.95
C GLN A 176 -6.31 -14.02 7.40
N TYR A 177 -5.42 -14.37 6.45
CA TYR A 177 -4.00 -14.56 6.75
C TYR A 177 -3.38 -13.28 7.31
N LEU A 178 -3.55 -12.15 6.60
CA LEU A 178 -3.01 -10.86 7.03
C LEU A 178 -3.59 -10.43 8.38
N LYS A 179 -4.90 -10.64 8.59
CA LYS A 179 -5.53 -10.35 9.87
C LYS A 179 -4.87 -11.14 10.99
N LYS A 180 -4.74 -12.45 10.85
CA LYS A 180 -4.24 -13.34 11.89
C LYS A 180 -2.75 -13.13 12.21
N TYR A 181 -1.92 -13.00 11.17
CA TYR A 181 -0.47 -13.05 11.31
C TYR A 181 0.21 -11.68 11.28
N ILE A 182 -0.52 -10.61 10.93
CA ILE A 182 0.00 -9.26 10.91
C ILE A 182 -0.84 -8.34 11.78
N PHE A 183 -2.14 -8.17 11.49
CA PHE A 183 -2.96 -7.17 12.17
C PHE A 183 -3.21 -7.50 13.64
N ASP A 184 -3.57 -8.74 13.94
CA ASP A 184 -3.81 -9.16 15.33
C ASP A 184 -2.49 -9.19 16.13
N VAL A 185 -1.35 -9.58 15.51
CA VAL A 185 -0.03 -9.57 16.14
C VAL A 185 0.42 -8.16 16.51
N CYS A 186 0.09 -7.17 15.69
CA CYS A 186 0.39 -5.75 15.94
C CYS A 186 -0.72 -5.01 16.68
N ASP A 187 -1.77 -5.69 17.15
CA ASP A 187 -2.94 -5.05 17.77
C ASP A 187 -3.61 -3.98 16.88
N MET A 188 -3.67 -4.21 15.57
CA MET A 188 -4.29 -3.33 14.56
C MET A 188 -5.79 -3.65 14.41
N GLN A 189 -6.56 -3.46 15.47
CA GLN A 189 -7.96 -3.89 15.57
C GLN A 189 -8.92 -3.13 14.63
N SER A 190 -8.47 -2.04 14.02
CA SER A 190 -9.26 -1.21 13.11
C SER A 190 -8.80 -1.34 11.65
N THR A 191 -7.95 -2.32 11.35
CA THR A 191 -7.41 -2.56 10.00
C THR A 191 -8.01 -3.83 9.39
N GLY A 192 -8.30 -3.78 8.09
CA GLY A 192 -8.81 -4.96 7.36
C GLY A 192 -9.14 -4.67 5.91
N TYR A 193 -9.45 -5.74 5.18
CA TYR A 193 -9.93 -5.69 3.80
C TYR A 193 -11.45 -5.88 3.80
N TYR A 194 -12.17 -4.81 3.52
CA TYR A 194 -13.64 -4.79 3.60
C TYR A 194 -14.26 -4.62 2.22
N GLU A 195 -15.44 -5.22 2.04
CA GLU A 195 -16.26 -4.99 0.85
C GLU A 195 -16.92 -3.62 0.95
N LEU A 196 -16.91 -2.82 -0.13
CA LEU A 196 -17.45 -1.45 -0.14
C LEU A 196 -18.95 -1.40 0.14
N ASP A 197 -19.68 -2.46 -0.19
CA ASP A 197 -21.11 -2.61 0.09
C ASP A 197 -21.41 -3.20 1.49
N LYS A 198 -20.35 -3.48 2.29
CA LYS A 198 -20.46 -4.05 3.64
C LYS A 198 -19.39 -3.48 4.58
N LEU A 199 -19.16 -2.18 4.50
CA LEU A 199 -18.18 -1.51 5.35
C LEU A 199 -18.57 -1.57 6.83
N PRO A 200 -17.62 -1.85 7.75
CA PRO A 200 -17.86 -1.70 9.18
C PRO A 200 -17.99 -0.22 9.56
N SER A 201 -18.43 0.03 10.80
CA SER A 201 -18.53 1.38 11.33
C SER A 201 -17.21 2.14 11.27
N LYS A 202 -17.27 3.46 11.17
CA LYS A 202 -16.15 4.40 11.13
C LYS A 202 -15.27 4.31 9.87
N CYS A 203 -15.71 3.66 8.79
CA CYS A 203 -15.04 3.77 7.50
C CYS A 203 -15.41 5.11 6.84
N ALA A 204 -14.42 5.81 6.33
CA ALA A 204 -14.64 6.99 5.52
C ALA A 204 -15.13 6.61 4.12
N SER A 205 -16.05 7.38 3.57
CA SER A 205 -16.28 7.45 2.12
C SER A 205 -15.11 8.20 1.48
N ASN A 206 -14.73 7.79 0.27
CA ASN A 206 -13.69 8.48 -0.48
C ASN A 206 -14.32 9.32 -1.58
N TYR A 207 -13.80 10.52 -1.82
CA TYR A 207 -14.43 11.55 -2.63
C TYR A 207 -13.56 11.99 -3.78
N ILE A 208 -14.13 11.94 -4.99
CA ILE A 208 -13.53 12.45 -6.22
C ILE A 208 -14.14 13.82 -6.51
N TYR A 209 -13.29 14.83 -6.68
CA TYR A 209 -13.74 16.17 -7.07
C TYR A 209 -14.18 16.19 -8.53
N CYS A 210 -15.38 16.70 -8.78
CA CYS A 210 -15.98 16.87 -10.11
C CYS A 210 -15.90 18.35 -10.50
N ALA A 211 -14.92 18.71 -11.33
CA ALA A 211 -14.68 20.11 -11.71
C ALA A 211 -15.88 20.75 -12.46
N ASP A 212 -16.61 19.97 -13.25
CA ASP A 212 -17.75 20.45 -14.04
C ASP A 212 -18.93 20.92 -13.17
N THR A 213 -19.14 20.26 -12.03
CA THR A 213 -20.23 20.58 -11.09
C THR A 213 -19.75 21.34 -9.86
N ASN A 214 -18.43 21.47 -9.68
CA ASN A 214 -17.78 22.02 -8.48
C ASN A 214 -18.27 21.29 -7.20
N ASP A 215 -18.36 19.97 -7.24
CA ASP A 215 -18.89 19.11 -6.19
C ASP A 215 -18.06 17.82 -6.06
N PHE A 216 -18.42 16.95 -5.12
CA PHE A 216 -17.78 15.66 -4.86
C PHE A 216 -18.74 14.51 -5.16
N ARG A 217 -18.20 13.44 -5.74
CA ARG A 217 -18.85 12.13 -5.83
C ARG A 217 -18.02 11.08 -5.08
N THR A 218 -18.67 10.04 -4.58
CA THR A 218 -17.95 8.90 -3.97
C THR A 218 -17.25 8.07 -5.05
N ASN A 219 -16.19 7.36 -4.66
CA ASN A 219 -15.39 6.54 -5.58
C ASN A 219 -15.89 5.10 -5.74
N ILE A 220 -17.08 4.74 -5.23
CA ILE A 220 -17.58 3.37 -5.16
C ILE A 220 -17.66 2.65 -6.51
N TYR A 221 -17.71 3.39 -7.62
CA TYR A 221 -17.70 2.85 -8.98
C TYR A 221 -16.34 3.00 -9.68
N SER A 222 -15.34 3.53 -8.97
CA SER A 222 -14.04 3.86 -9.54
C SER A 222 -12.90 3.01 -8.99
N VAL A 223 -13.19 2.08 -8.06
CA VAL A 223 -12.22 1.18 -7.42
C VAL A 223 -12.83 -0.22 -7.26
N ASP A 224 -12.02 -1.20 -6.91
CA ASP A 224 -12.43 -2.58 -6.62
C ASP A 224 -13.49 -2.63 -5.52
N ALA A 225 -14.46 -3.55 -5.61
CA ALA A 225 -15.47 -3.73 -4.56
C ALA A 225 -14.86 -4.23 -3.23
N LYS A 226 -13.73 -4.91 -3.28
CA LYS A 226 -12.90 -5.29 -2.13
C LYS A 226 -11.44 -5.17 -2.52
N GLY A 227 -10.61 -4.66 -1.61
CA GLY A 227 -9.17 -4.64 -1.79
C GLY A 227 -8.58 -6.04 -1.99
N THR A 228 -7.48 -6.11 -2.72
CA THR A 228 -6.76 -7.32 -3.12
C THR A 228 -5.28 -7.23 -2.73
N GLY A 229 -4.45 -8.13 -3.24
CA GLY A 229 -2.99 -8.02 -3.09
C GLY A 229 -2.41 -6.74 -3.67
N ALA A 230 -3.07 -6.11 -4.63
CA ALA A 230 -2.65 -4.84 -5.20
C ALA A 230 -2.86 -3.65 -4.25
N GLY A 231 -3.75 -3.78 -3.24
CA GLY A 231 -4.03 -2.71 -2.28
C GLY A 231 -5.44 -2.72 -1.72
N GLY A 232 -5.88 -1.60 -1.15
CA GLY A 232 -7.27 -1.39 -0.72
C GLY A 232 -7.58 -1.82 0.72
N ALA A 233 -6.58 -2.02 1.56
CA ALA A 233 -6.80 -2.17 3.00
C ALA A 233 -7.42 -0.88 3.58
N PHE A 234 -8.34 -1.02 4.52
CA PHE A 234 -8.78 0.07 5.38
C PHE A 234 -7.93 0.09 6.65
N ILE A 235 -7.48 1.27 7.04
CA ILE A 235 -6.53 1.48 8.15
C ILE A 235 -6.92 2.70 8.98
N THR A 236 -6.45 2.78 10.22
CA THR A 236 -6.35 4.04 10.97
C THR A 236 -4.90 4.49 11.04
N VAL A 237 -4.67 5.79 11.21
CA VAL A 237 -3.31 6.33 11.34
C VAL A 237 -2.57 5.73 12.55
N LYS A 238 -3.28 5.39 13.62
CA LYS A 238 -2.73 4.75 14.82
C LYS A 238 -2.33 3.29 14.57
N ASP A 239 -3.14 2.54 13.81
CA ASP A 239 -2.80 1.15 13.47
C ASP A 239 -1.56 1.06 12.58
N ILE A 240 -1.33 2.04 11.70
CA ILE A 240 -0.09 2.11 10.90
C ILE A 240 1.15 2.33 11.78
N VAL A 241 1.05 3.17 12.83
CA VAL A 241 2.15 3.29 13.81
C VAL A 241 2.39 1.98 14.53
N LYS A 242 1.34 1.24 14.92
CA LYS A 242 1.47 -0.10 15.53
C LYS A 242 2.11 -1.10 14.56
N PHE A 243 1.78 -1.04 13.26
CA PHE A 243 2.43 -1.86 12.24
C PHE A 243 3.94 -1.62 12.20
N TRP A 244 4.37 -0.35 12.09
CA TRP A 244 5.78 0.00 12.11
C TRP A 244 6.48 -0.52 13.38
N ASN A 245 5.90 -0.26 14.55
CA ASN A 245 6.46 -0.74 15.81
C ASN A 245 6.56 -2.27 15.85
N GLY A 246 5.50 -2.98 15.42
CA GLY A 246 5.51 -4.45 15.37
C GLY A 246 6.57 -5.01 14.41
N LEU A 247 6.76 -4.37 13.27
CA LEU A 247 7.79 -4.73 12.30
C LEU A 247 9.19 -4.47 12.86
N LEU A 248 9.44 -3.27 13.39
CA LEU A 248 10.74 -2.86 13.94
C LEU A 248 11.14 -3.63 15.21
N ASP A 249 10.15 -4.06 16.00
CA ASP A 249 10.33 -4.92 17.17
C ASP A 249 10.55 -6.42 16.81
N ASN A 250 10.68 -6.76 15.55
CA ASN A 250 10.82 -8.14 15.03
C ASN A 250 9.65 -9.07 15.42
N LYS A 251 8.44 -8.53 15.63
CA LYS A 251 7.23 -9.33 15.92
C LYS A 251 6.67 -10.03 14.71
N LEU A 252 6.92 -9.50 13.50
CA LEU A 252 6.37 -9.98 12.25
C LEU A 252 7.33 -10.86 11.47
N ILE A 253 8.59 -10.44 11.36
CA ILE A 253 9.70 -11.11 10.68
C ILE A 253 11.01 -10.75 11.38
N SER A 254 12.07 -11.55 11.17
CA SER A 254 13.38 -11.32 11.77
C SER A 254 14.07 -10.05 11.27
N GLN A 255 15.01 -9.53 12.05
CA GLN A 255 15.84 -8.37 11.69
C GLN A 255 16.57 -8.55 10.36
N GLY A 256 16.98 -9.77 10.02
CA GLY A 256 17.64 -10.07 8.75
C GLY A 256 16.72 -9.83 7.56
N LEU A 257 15.46 -10.25 7.66
CA LEU A 257 14.46 -10.02 6.63
C LEU A 257 14.01 -8.55 6.57
N ILE A 258 13.90 -7.86 7.70
CA ILE A 258 13.62 -6.41 7.73
C ILE A 258 14.72 -5.64 6.99
N SER A 259 15.99 -5.97 7.28
CA SER A 259 17.12 -5.34 6.59
C SER A 259 17.11 -5.61 5.10
N LYS A 260 16.70 -6.82 4.67
CA LYS A 260 16.54 -7.16 3.26
C LYS A 260 15.33 -6.43 2.64
N MET A 261 14.22 -6.33 3.36
CA MET A 261 13.01 -5.62 2.94
C MET A 261 13.28 -4.14 2.66
N PHE A 262 14.12 -3.49 3.49
CA PHE A 262 14.46 -2.07 3.37
C PHE A 262 15.71 -1.81 2.53
N SER A 263 16.35 -2.84 1.96
CA SER A 263 17.49 -2.63 1.06
C SER A 263 17.03 -2.26 -0.36
N LYS A 264 17.90 -1.57 -1.08
CA LYS A 264 17.70 -1.13 -2.47
C LYS A 264 17.72 -2.33 -3.41
N GLN A 265 16.55 -2.92 -3.69
CA GLN A 265 16.43 -4.12 -4.55
C GLN A 265 16.35 -3.76 -6.04
N SER A 266 15.67 -2.66 -6.36
CA SER A 266 15.53 -2.17 -7.73
C SER A 266 15.48 -0.65 -7.76
N VAL A 267 15.81 -0.07 -8.89
CA VAL A 267 15.87 1.38 -9.10
C VAL A 267 14.65 1.84 -9.88
N ASP A 268 13.89 2.77 -9.32
CA ASP A 268 12.89 3.51 -10.07
C ASP A 268 13.56 4.70 -10.76
N GLY A 269 13.83 4.58 -12.06
CA GLY A 269 14.44 5.64 -12.87
C GLY A 269 13.48 6.77 -13.27
N THR A 270 12.27 6.82 -12.70
CA THR A 270 11.21 7.77 -13.13
C THR A 270 11.11 9.02 -12.28
N ASP A 271 11.74 9.08 -11.10
CA ASP A 271 11.63 10.22 -10.18
C ASP A 271 12.94 11.00 -10.11
N GLU A 272 12.85 12.36 -9.98
CA GLU A 272 14.01 13.26 -9.82
C GLU A 272 14.79 13.02 -8.52
N GLU A 273 14.15 12.41 -7.51
CA GLU A 273 14.79 11.85 -6.33
C GLU A 273 15.00 10.36 -6.64
N GLU A 274 16.22 9.90 -6.90
CA GLU A 274 16.54 8.49 -7.16
C GLU A 274 15.92 7.61 -6.08
N GLY A 275 14.70 7.11 -6.37
CA GLY A 275 13.93 6.22 -5.51
C GLY A 275 14.36 4.79 -5.77
N TYR A 276 14.53 4.04 -4.71
CA TYR A 276 14.73 2.59 -4.78
C TYR A 276 13.48 1.89 -4.27
N TYR A 277 13.24 0.69 -4.77
CA TYR A 277 12.21 -0.18 -4.24
C TYR A 277 12.83 -1.36 -3.50
N GLY A 278 12.36 -1.62 -2.30
CA GLY A 278 12.67 -2.81 -1.53
C GLY A 278 11.63 -3.91 -1.75
N TYR A 279 11.16 -4.55 -0.69
CA TYR A 279 10.03 -5.48 -0.78
C TYR A 279 8.78 -4.86 -0.16
N GLY A 280 7.87 -4.35 -0.99
CA GLY A 280 6.64 -3.70 -0.57
C GLY A 280 6.82 -2.30 0.02
N VAL A 281 8.00 -1.74 -0.02
CA VAL A 281 8.35 -0.41 0.45
C VAL A 281 9.24 0.31 -0.56
N TRP A 282 9.12 1.61 -0.59
CA TRP A 282 10.07 2.50 -1.22
C TRP A 282 11.20 2.83 -0.25
N VAL A 283 12.38 3.08 -0.78
CA VAL A 283 13.59 3.41 -0.01
C VAL A 283 14.16 4.71 -0.58
N ILE A 284 14.29 5.71 0.27
CA ILE A 284 14.94 6.98 -0.06
C ILE A 284 16.38 6.91 0.38
N ASP A 285 17.30 7.16 -0.55
CA ASP A 285 18.74 7.25 -0.27
C ASP A 285 19.04 8.44 0.66
N ASN A 286 19.78 8.18 1.71
CA ASN A 286 20.25 9.21 2.62
C ASN A 286 21.79 9.15 2.77
N PRO A 287 22.53 9.91 1.96
CA PRO A 287 24.00 9.89 2.00
C PRO A 287 24.60 10.29 3.36
N GLU A 288 23.84 11.01 4.19
CA GLU A 288 24.30 11.51 5.50
C GLU A 288 23.89 10.61 6.67
N GLY A 289 23.16 9.51 6.41
CA GLY A 289 22.65 8.63 7.46
C GLY A 289 22.15 7.29 6.93
N LYS A 290 21.17 6.71 7.63
CA LYS A 290 20.46 5.52 7.17
C LYS A 290 19.34 5.91 6.23
N ASP A 291 19.11 5.07 5.21
CA ASP A 291 18.01 5.23 4.25
C ASP A 291 16.64 5.23 4.97
N TYR A 292 15.68 5.98 4.42
CA TYR A 292 14.30 6.00 4.91
C TYR A 292 13.47 4.95 4.20
N ALA A 293 12.55 4.30 4.92
CA ALA A 293 11.56 3.41 4.32
C ALA A 293 10.18 4.09 4.33
N TYR A 294 9.43 3.97 3.23
CA TYR A 294 8.06 4.45 3.15
C TYR A 294 7.20 3.55 2.26
N PHE A 295 5.90 3.61 2.47
CA PHE A 295 4.93 3.03 1.57
C PHE A 295 3.77 4.01 1.34
N GLN A 296 3.25 3.99 0.13
CA GLN A 296 2.24 4.94 -0.30
C GLN A 296 1.17 4.28 -1.18
N GLY A 297 0.07 4.97 -1.36
CA GLY A 297 -1.00 4.55 -2.23
C GLY A 297 -1.85 5.72 -2.70
N CYS A 298 -2.31 5.63 -3.94
CA CYS A 298 -3.20 6.59 -4.56
C CYS A 298 -4.23 5.85 -5.40
N ASP A 299 -5.50 6.13 -5.14
CA ASP A 299 -6.65 5.70 -5.94
C ASP A 299 -7.58 6.90 -6.15
N PRO A 300 -8.57 6.84 -7.03
CA PRO A 300 -9.56 7.90 -7.14
C PRO A 300 -10.16 8.28 -5.78
N GLY A 301 -9.90 9.50 -5.30
CA GLY A 301 -10.37 9.99 -4.02
C GLY A 301 -9.59 9.50 -2.79
N VAL A 302 -8.52 8.74 -2.98
CA VAL A 302 -7.67 8.20 -1.90
C VAL A 302 -6.24 8.66 -2.08
N SER A 303 -5.61 9.11 -1.01
CA SER A 303 -4.17 9.35 -0.99
C SER A 303 -3.61 9.00 0.38
N PHE A 304 -2.54 8.21 0.42
CA PHE A 304 -1.93 7.69 1.63
C PHE A 304 -0.40 7.67 1.52
N ILE A 305 0.28 8.04 2.59
CA ILE A 305 1.73 7.82 2.76
C ILE A 305 2.06 7.57 4.22
N SER A 306 2.99 6.65 4.47
CA SER A 306 3.61 6.48 5.78
C SER A 306 5.10 6.26 5.64
N GLU A 307 5.88 6.91 6.49
CA GLU A 307 7.34 6.89 6.49
C GLU A 307 7.90 6.52 7.85
N TYR A 308 9.05 5.83 7.85
CA TYR A 308 9.89 5.61 9.01
C TYR A 308 11.29 6.14 8.76
N ASN A 309 11.76 7.03 9.63
CA ASN A 309 13.12 7.53 9.61
C ASN A 309 13.98 6.84 10.70
N PRO A 310 14.91 5.94 10.32
CA PRO A 310 15.72 5.20 11.28
C PRO A 310 16.78 6.05 11.98
N ASN A 311 17.01 7.31 11.56
CA ASN A 311 18.02 8.20 12.15
C ASN A 311 17.50 8.90 13.40
N ASN A 312 16.19 9.11 13.51
CA ASN A 312 15.56 9.76 14.66
C ASN A 312 14.38 8.99 15.25
N GLY A 313 13.99 7.87 14.62
CA GLY A 313 12.89 7.02 15.09
C GLY A 313 11.50 7.60 14.84
N ILE A 314 11.38 8.61 13.96
CA ILE A 314 10.09 9.23 13.65
C ILE A 314 9.30 8.32 12.69
N ILE A 315 8.03 8.11 13.04
CA ILE A 315 7.02 7.51 12.17
C ILE A 315 6.01 8.58 11.81
N SER A 316 5.81 8.79 10.52
CA SER A 316 4.85 9.76 9.99
C SER A 316 3.77 9.05 9.18
N VAL A 317 2.50 9.42 9.39
CA VAL A 317 1.35 8.87 8.66
C VAL A 317 0.47 10.02 8.20
N MET A 318 0.16 10.07 6.90
CA MET A 318 -0.79 11.00 6.32
C MET A 318 -1.76 10.25 5.41
N VAL A 319 -3.05 10.57 5.52
CA VAL A 319 -4.10 9.99 4.69
C VAL A 319 -5.17 11.02 4.37
N SER A 320 -5.66 11.00 3.12
CA SER A 320 -6.79 11.80 2.68
C SER A 320 -7.82 10.93 1.98
N ASN A 321 -9.09 11.12 2.34
CA ASN A 321 -10.23 10.53 1.65
C ASN A 321 -10.86 11.49 0.60
N TYR A 322 -10.12 12.51 0.20
CA TYR A 322 -10.47 13.47 -0.86
C TYR A 322 -9.42 13.50 -1.98
N GLY A 323 -8.42 12.60 -1.96
CA GLY A 323 -7.33 12.60 -2.92
C GLY A 323 -6.39 13.81 -2.79
N ASP A 324 -6.37 14.50 -1.63
CA ASP A 324 -5.40 15.58 -1.40
C ASP A 324 -3.98 14.99 -1.40
N ASN A 325 -3.03 15.69 -2.01
CA ASN A 325 -1.70 15.16 -2.27
C ASN A 325 -0.86 15.04 -0.99
N VAL A 326 -0.96 13.88 -0.31
CA VAL A 326 -0.21 13.58 0.92
C VAL A 326 1.30 13.56 0.70
N CYS A 327 1.78 13.13 -0.47
CA CYS A 327 3.22 13.11 -0.77
C CYS A 327 3.82 14.50 -0.79
N LYS A 328 3.10 15.49 -1.34
CA LYS A 328 3.50 16.89 -1.31
C LYS A 328 3.56 17.44 0.13
N GLU A 329 2.57 17.11 0.95
CA GLU A 329 2.54 17.54 2.35
C GLU A 329 3.65 16.86 3.16
N MET A 330 3.88 15.55 2.94
CA MET A 330 4.94 14.80 3.60
C MET A 330 6.34 15.34 3.26
N ARG A 331 6.58 15.75 2.01
CA ARG A 331 7.85 16.37 1.62
C ARG A 331 8.16 17.66 2.41
N LYS A 332 7.14 18.47 2.76
CA LYS A 332 7.33 19.66 3.60
C LYS A 332 7.73 19.27 5.03
N VAL A 333 7.05 18.27 5.59
CA VAL A 333 7.33 17.76 6.93
C VAL A 333 8.74 17.15 6.99
N ARG A 334 9.10 16.36 5.98
CA ARG A 334 10.42 15.72 5.87
C ARG A 334 11.56 16.74 5.94
N LYS A 335 11.44 17.88 5.23
CA LYS A 335 12.45 18.96 5.22
C LYS A 335 12.69 19.61 6.59
N GLU A 336 11.73 19.53 7.49
CA GLU A 336 11.81 20.14 8.82
C GLU A 336 12.16 19.15 9.94
N LEU A 337 11.87 17.87 9.74
CA LEU A 337 12.06 16.83 10.75
C LEU A 337 13.26 15.92 10.48
N TYR A 338 13.75 15.87 9.25
CA TYR A 338 14.79 14.97 8.79
C TYR A 338 15.98 15.76 8.30
#